data_75e03e18c9d5037bc0338bd4793012d9
#
_entry.id   75e03e18c9d5037bc0338bd4793012d9
#
_cell.length_a   1.000
_cell.length_b   1.000
_cell.length_c   1.000
_cell.angle_alpha   90.00
_cell.angle_beta   90.00
_cell.angle_gamma   90.00
#
_symmetry.space_group_name_H-M   'P 1'
#
loop_
_entity.id
_entity.type
_entity.pdbx_description
1 polymer ?
#
loop_
_entity_poly.entity_id
_entity_poly.type
_entity_poly.pdbx_seq_one_letter_code
_entity_poly.pdbx_strand_id
1 'polypeptide(L)'
;MAQAQTTTIPPRGFGQTMRPDTWWIQPLLVFIGLSTFIVYSTWAAFQGKNYFFGNYISPFYSPELFGGSPHSWFGPIPGWWPQWLLFSPALLVLWAPGGFRLTCYYYRGAYYKAFWADPPACTVGEPRTSYWGERSFPLIMQNVHRYFLYGALLFILILAYDVWKALWFVDPATGRSSFGIGVGTLVLAINVYLLGGYTIGCHSLRHLIGGFRDQLAKSPGCYRAYACVSCLNRRHMLWAWVSLFWVGFTDLYVRLCAMGIWHDFRIV
;
A
#
# COMPACT_ATOMS: atom_id res chain seq x y z
N MET A 1 10.48 44.36 38.46
CA MET A 1 10.26 43.06 37.81
C MET A 1 9.06 43.21 36.89
N ALA A 2 9.30 43.27 35.57
CA ALA A 2 8.21 43.35 34.57
C ALA A 2 7.58 41.96 34.46
N GLN A 3 6.31 41.83 34.80
CA GLN A 3 5.51 40.66 34.50
C GLN A 3 5.38 40.51 32.98
N ALA A 4 5.96 39.47 32.44
CA ALA A 4 5.73 39.07 31.05
C ALA A 4 4.23 38.75 30.93
N GLN A 5 3.47 39.62 30.27
CA GLN A 5 2.10 39.35 29.85
C GLN A 5 2.18 38.22 28.82
N THR A 6 1.82 37.02 29.21
CA THR A 6 1.54 35.94 28.30
C THR A 6 0.30 36.33 27.51
N THR A 7 0.50 36.89 26.32
CA THR A 7 -0.58 37.08 25.36
C THR A 7 -1.06 35.70 24.93
N THR A 8 -2.14 35.23 25.55
CA THR A 8 -2.85 34.03 25.10
C THR A 8 -3.43 34.35 23.74
N ILE A 9 -2.84 33.76 22.71
CA ILE A 9 -3.40 33.83 21.35
C ILE A 9 -4.77 33.14 21.42
N PRO A 10 -5.87 33.80 21.06
CA PRO A 10 -7.19 33.18 21.10
C PRO A 10 -7.21 31.98 20.18
N PRO A 11 -7.92 30.88 20.57
CA PRO A 11 -8.04 29.69 19.73
C PRO A 11 -8.59 30.09 18.37
N ARG A 12 -7.87 29.75 17.30
CA ARG A 12 -8.30 30.03 15.92
C ARG A 12 -9.40 29.05 15.55
N GLY A 13 -10.50 29.54 15.00
CA GLY A 13 -11.54 28.69 14.42
C GLY A 13 -11.00 27.86 13.22
N PHE A 14 -11.70 26.79 12.87
CA PHE A 14 -11.30 25.94 11.74
C PHE A 14 -11.06 26.73 10.46
N GLY A 15 -9.92 26.48 9.83
CA GLY A 15 -9.51 27.14 8.60
C GLY A 15 -9.02 28.58 8.75
N GLN A 16 -9.09 29.16 9.93
CA GLN A 16 -8.58 30.53 10.15
C GLN A 16 -7.05 30.55 10.07
N THR A 17 -6.53 31.44 9.25
CA THR A 17 -5.09 31.60 9.03
C THR A 17 -4.77 32.99 8.51
N MET A 18 -3.53 33.42 8.75
CA MET A 18 -2.98 34.64 8.12
C MET A 18 -2.14 34.29 6.88
N ARG A 19 -2.12 33.02 6.48
CA ARG A 19 -1.36 32.56 5.30
C ARG A 19 -2.08 32.97 4.03
N PRO A 20 -1.42 33.69 3.09
CA PRO A 20 -1.99 34.03 1.79
C PRO A 20 -1.78 32.95 0.72
N ASP A 21 -0.99 31.88 1.04
CA ASP A 21 -0.65 30.80 0.11
C ASP A 21 -1.78 29.75 -0.03
N THR A 22 -1.65 28.91 -1.03
CA THR A 22 -2.60 27.84 -1.35
C THR A 22 -2.41 26.60 -0.47
N TRP A 23 -2.29 26.77 0.84
CA TRP A 23 -2.02 25.72 1.83
C TRP A 23 -2.97 24.52 1.76
N TRP A 24 -4.20 24.73 1.31
CA TRP A 24 -5.28 23.74 1.26
C TRP A 24 -5.13 22.73 0.09
N ILE A 25 -4.36 23.07 -0.96
CA ILE A 25 -4.20 22.21 -2.15
C ILE A 25 -3.59 20.86 -1.76
N GLN A 26 -2.52 20.85 -0.97
CA GLN A 26 -1.85 19.61 -0.61
C GLN A 26 -2.74 18.65 0.20
N PRO A 27 -3.40 19.04 1.31
CA PRO A 27 -4.33 18.16 2.00
C PRO A 27 -5.51 17.73 1.13
N LEU A 28 -6.03 18.62 0.26
CA LEU A 28 -7.11 18.27 -0.66
C LEU A 28 -6.68 17.18 -1.68
N LEU A 29 -5.53 17.31 -2.31
CA LEU A 29 -5.02 16.30 -3.25
C LEU A 29 -4.77 14.97 -2.56
N VAL A 30 -4.25 14.98 -1.34
CA VAL A 30 -4.07 13.78 -0.52
C VAL A 30 -5.41 13.14 -0.18
N PHE A 31 -6.39 13.93 0.21
CA PHE A 31 -7.76 13.46 0.49
C PHE A 31 -8.38 12.79 -0.74
N ILE A 32 -8.34 13.47 -1.90
CA ILE A 32 -8.89 12.92 -3.15
C ILE A 32 -8.15 11.64 -3.55
N GLY A 33 -6.82 11.64 -3.57
CA GLY A 33 -6.02 10.48 -3.99
C GLY A 33 -6.25 9.26 -3.11
N LEU A 34 -6.23 9.41 -1.78
CA LEU A 34 -6.49 8.32 -0.85
C LEU A 34 -7.93 7.83 -0.91
N SER A 35 -8.92 8.76 -0.97
CA SER A 35 -10.33 8.39 -1.07
C SER A 35 -10.61 7.62 -2.35
N THR A 36 -10.08 8.06 -3.48
CA THR A 36 -10.19 7.34 -4.77
C THR A 36 -9.62 5.93 -4.67
N PHE A 37 -8.43 5.79 -4.08
CA PHE A 37 -7.83 4.47 -3.91
C PHE A 37 -8.64 3.58 -2.97
N ILE A 38 -9.11 4.11 -1.82
CA ILE A 38 -9.90 3.35 -0.84
C ILE A 38 -11.21 2.87 -1.47
N VAL A 39 -11.93 3.76 -2.15
CA VAL A 39 -13.20 3.41 -2.83
C VAL A 39 -12.95 2.35 -3.90
N TYR A 40 -11.95 2.57 -4.77
CA TYR A 40 -11.63 1.63 -5.82
C TYR A 40 -11.21 0.25 -5.27
N SER A 41 -10.25 0.21 -4.35
CA SER A 41 -9.72 -1.05 -3.82
C SER A 41 -10.77 -1.84 -3.03
N THR A 42 -11.63 -1.13 -2.29
CA THR A 42 -12.76 -1.75 -1.59
C THR A 42 -13.76 -2.35 -2.59
N TRP A 43 -14.17 -1.57 -3.58
CA TRP A 43 -15.05 -2.06 -4.63
C TRP A 43 -14.43 -3.28 -5.34
N ALA A 44 -13.17 -3.20 -5.76
CA ALA A 44 -12.47 -4.28 -6.44
C ALA A 44 -12.39 -5.54 -5.56
N ALA A 45 -12.07 -5.40 -4.27
CA ALA A 45 -11.97 -6.51 -3.33
C ALA A 45 -13.31 -7.26 -3.12
N PHE A 46 -14.44 -6.54 -3.20
CA PHE A 46 -15.77 -7.15 -3.06
C PHE A 46 -16.32 -7.78 -4.34
N GLN A 47 -15.71 -7.53 -5.51
CA GLN A 47 -16.24 -8.05 -6.79
C GLN A 47 -16.18 -9.57 -6.90
N GLY A 48 -15.11 -10.23 -6.41
CA GLY A 48 -14.92 -11.67 -6.51
C GLY A 48 -14.84 -12.21 -7.95
N LYS A 49 -14.68 -11.34 -8.95
CA LYS A 49 -14.65 -11.68 -10.38
C LYS A 49 -13.72 -10.76 -11.17
N ASN A 50 -13.32 -11.19 -12.37
CA ASN A 50 -12.45 -10.44 -13.29
C ASN A 50 -11.09 -10.08 -12.65
N TYR A 51 -10.57 -10.90 -11.75
CA TYR A 51 -9.32 -10.65 -11.03
C TYR A 51 -8.13 -11.45 -11.58
N PHE A 52 -8.35 -12.24 -12.62
CA PHE A 52 -7.29 -12.94 -13.34
C PHE A 52 -7.55 -12.94 -14.85
N PHE A 53 -6.48 -13.04 -15.63
CA PHE A 53 -6.52 -13.16 -17.08
C PHE A 53 -5.33 -14.03 -17.54
N GLY A 54 -5.62 -15.22 -18.04
CA GLY A 54 -4.57 -16.17 -18.41
C GLY A 54 -3.63 -16.47 -17.23
N ASN A 55 -2.37 -16.13 -17.41
CA ASN A 55 -1.31 -16.29 -16.40
C ASN A 55 -1.11 -15.08 -15.47
N TYR A 56 -1.94 -14.06 -15.57
CA TYR A 56 -1.93 -12.88 -14.72
C TYR A 56 -3.00 -12.95 -13.63
N ILE A 57 -2.60 -12.62 -12.40
CA ILE A 57 -3.52 -12.44 -11.27
C ILE A 57 -3.39 -11.02 -10.73
N SER A 58 -4.51 -10.44 -10.33
CA SER A 58 -4.54 -9.14 -9.67
C SER A 58 -3.79 -9.19 -8.33
N PRO A 59 -2.93 -8.18 -8.02
CA PRO A 59 -2.25 -8.11 -6.74
C PRO A 59 -3.19 -7.99 -5.54
N PHE A 60 -4.47 -7.60 -5.74
CA PHE A 60 -5.47 -7.58 -4.68
C PHE A 60 -5.96 -8.98 -4.30
N TYR A 61 -5.82 -9.95 -5.19
CA TYR A 61 -6.28 -11.32 -5.03
C TYR A 61 -5.15 -12.33 -4.82
N SER A 62 -3.90 -11.87 -4.85
CA SER A 62 -2.72 -12.72 -4.65
C SER A 62 -2.24 -12.68 -3.19
N PRO A 63 -1.94 -13.87 -2.59
CA PRO A 63 -2.20 -15.21 -3.11
C PRO A 63 -3.69 -15.57 -3.05
N GLU A 64 -4.21 -16.17 -4.10
CA GLU A 64 -5.55 -16.75 -4.05
C GLU A 64 -5.52 -18.03 -3.24
N LEU A 65 -5.86 -17.96 -1.96
CA LEU A 65 -5.83 -19.12 -1.08
C LEU A 65 -6.90 -20.14 -1.47
N PHE A 66 -8.13 -19.67 -1.66
CA PHE A 66 -9.26 -20.44 -2.15
C PHE A 66 -10.00 -19.65 -3.23
N GLY A 67 -10.39 -20.31 -4.31
CA GLY A 67 -11.13 -19.66 -5.38
C GLY A 67 -11.30 -20.57 -6.60
N GLY A 68 -11.91 -20.01 -7.64
CA GLY A 68 -12.20 -20.74 -8.89
C GLY A 68 -11.19 -20.52 -10.01
N SER A 69 -10.11 -19.77 -9.79
CA SER A 69 -9.13 -19.53 -10.82
C SER A 69 -8.03 -20.60 -10.87
N PRO A 70 -7.28 -20.71 -11.97
CA PRO A 70 -6.12 -21.60 -12.05
C PRO A 70 -4.95 -21.17 -11.14
N HIS A 71 -5.06 -20.01 -10.49
CA HIS A 71 -4.06 -19.48 -9.55
C HIS A 71 -4.32 -19.89 -8.10
N SER A 72 -5.45 -20.53 -7.80
CA SER A 72 -5.81 -20.96 -6.45
C SER A 72 -4.79 -21.95 -5.87
N TRP A 73 -4.35 -21.67 -4.63
CA TRP A 73 -3.36 -22.50 -3.95
C TRP A 73 -3.95 -23.77 -3.34
N PHE A 74 -5.16 -23.66 -2.78
CA PHE A 74 -5.82 -24.74 -2.05
C PHE A 74 -7.12 -25.20 -2.72
N GLY A 75 -7.37 -24.75 -3.95
CA GLY A 75 -8.55 -25.14 -4.73
C GLY A 75 -9.81 -24.33 -4.42
N PRO A 76 -11.00 -24.91 -4.68
CA PRO A 76 -12.25 -24.19 -4.58
C PRO A 76 -12.58 -23.76 -3.15
N ILE A 77 -13.61 -22.91 -3.03
CA ILE A 77 -14.11 -22.45 -1.74
C ILE A 77 -14.48 -23.65 -0.88
N PRO A 78 -14.02 -23.75 0.39
CA PRO A 78 -14.34 -24.86 1.27
C PRO A 78 -15.84 -24.96 1.52
N GLY A 79 -16.39 -26.19 1.52
CA GLY A 79 -17.83 -26.43 1.74
C GLY A 79 -18.37 -26.00 3.13
N TRP A 80 -17.46 -25.79 4.10
CA TRP A 80 -17.81 -25.28 5.43
C TRP A 80 -17.98 -23.75 5.47
N TRP A 81 -17.66 -23.03 4.36
CA TRP A 81 -17.80 -21.56 4.29
C TRP A 81 -19.29 -21.19 4.39
N PRO A 82 -19.65 -20.25 5.28
CA PRO A 82 -21.04 -19.85 5.43
C PRO A 82 -21.59 -19.19 4.17
N GLN A 83 -22.69 -19.71 3.60
CA GLN A 83 -23.28 -19.19 2.35
C GLN A 83 -23.80 -17.75 2.47
N TRP A 84 -24.13 -17.31 3.69
CA TRP A 84 -24.57 -15.93 3.96
C TRP A 84 -23.43 -14.91 3.97
N LEU A 85 -22.20 -15.37 4.09
CA LEU A 85 -21.02 -14.51 4.10
C LEU A 85 -20.44 -14.41 2.69
N LEU A 86 -20.42 -13.18 2.16
CA LEU A 86 -19.80 -12.91 0.86
C LEU A 86 -18.35 -13.43 0.86
N PHE A 87 -18.08 -14.35 -0.05
CA PHE A 87 -16.72 -14.83 -0.27
C PHE A 87 -16.04 -14.00 -1.36
N SER A 88 -14.93 -13.37 -1.00
CA SER A 88 -13.97 -12.85 -1.95
C SER A 88 -12.56 -13.27 -1.52
N PRO A 89 -11.77 -13.93 -2.39
CA PRO A 89 -10.39 -14.30 -2.08
C PRO A 89 -9.53 -13.12 -1.59
N ALA A 90 -9.81 -11.92 -2.12
CA ALA A 90 -9.11 -10.70 -1.72
C ALA A 90 -9.25 -10.39 -0.22
N LEU A 91 -10.41 -10.62 0.37
CA LEU A 91 -10.66 -10.31 1.79
C LEU A 91 -9.82 -11.17 2.73
N LEU A 92 -9.41 -12.37 2.29
CA LEU A 92 -8.57 -13.26 3.08
C LEU A 92 -7.13 -12.78 3.19
N VAL A 93 -6.66 -11.97 2.25
CA VAL A 93 -5.24 -11.65 2.11
C VAL A 93 -4.93 -10.16 2.24
N LEU A 94 -5.84 -9.27 1.84
CA LEU A 94 -5.60 -7.82 1.82
C LEU A 94 -5.39 -7.18 3.19
N TRP A 95 -5.80 -7.83 4.29
CA TRP A 95 -5.60 -7.30 5.64
C TRP A 95 -4.10 -7.07 5.96
N ALA A 96 -3.20 -7.91 5.45
CA ALA A 96 -1.77 -7.80 5.72
C ALA A 96 -1.13 -6.61 4.98
N PRO A 97 -1.17 -6.50 3.63
CA PRO A 97 -0.63 -5.34 2.93
C PRO A 97 -1.45 -4.06 3.21
N GLY A 98 -2.76 -4.18 3.40
CA GLY A 98 -3.63 -3.09 3.80
C GLY A 98 -3.28 -2.55 5.18
N GLY A 99 -3.07 -3.44 6.15
CA GLY A 99 -2.63 -3.10 7.50
C GLY A 99 -1.24 -2.45 7.51
N PHE A 100 -0.32 -2.94 6.68
CA PHE A 100 0.99 -2.32 6.53
C PHE A 100 0.90 -0.87 6.04
N ARG A 101 0.03 -0.60 5.05
CA ARG A 101 -0.20 0.76 4.56
C ARG A 101 -0.94 1.64 5.57
N LEU A 102 -2.01 1.11 6.15
CA LEU A 102 -2.83 1.85 7.13
C LEU A 102 -2.01 2.29 8.34
N THR A 103 -1.10 1.43 8.81
CA THR A 103 -0.26 1.71 9.98
C THR A 103 1.04 2.43 9.66
N CYS A 104 1.32 2.73 8.39
CA CYS A 104 2.52 3.43 7.98
C CYS A 104 2.60 4.83 8.60
N TYR A 105 3.75 5.13 9.19
CA TYR A 105 3.98 6.41 9.86
C TYR A 105 3.87 7.61 8.92
N TYR A 106 4.26 7.45 7.67
CA TYR A 106 4.08 8.48 6.65
C TYR A 106 2.59 8.76 6.39
N TYR A 107 1.78 7.70 6.18
CA TYR A 107 0.36 7.88 5.93
C TYR A 107 -0.40 8.41 7.13
N ARG A 108 0.10 8.21 8.35
CA ARG A 108 -0.45 8.86 9.54
C ARG A 108 -0.52 10.38 9.35
N GLY A 109 0.59 10.99 8.91
CA GLY A 109 0.64 12.42 8.62
C GLY A 109 -0.37 12.86 7.57
N ALA A 110 -0.60 12.03 6.54
CA ALA A 110 -1.63 12.25 5.54
C ALA A 110 -3.04 12.16 6.16
N TYR A 111 -3.30 11.18 7.01
CA TYR A 111 -4.61 11.00 7.64
C TYR A 111 -5.00 12.18 8.51
N TYR A 112 -4.19 12.59 9.48
CA TYR A 112 -4.60 13.68 10.38
C TYR A 112 -4.67 15.02 9.66
N LYS A 113 -3.87 15.30 8.62
CA LYS A 113 -3.94 16.54 7.85
C LYS A 113 -5.12 16.57 6.88
N ALA A 114 -5.31 15.50 6.11
CA ALA A 114 -6.27 15.49 5.02
C ALA A 114 -7.67 15.02 5.43
N PHE A 115 -7.80 14.11 6.41
CA PHE A 115 -9.10 13.58 6.82
C PHE A 115 -9.60 14.15 8.13
N TRP A 116 -8.71 14.47 9.07
CA TRP A 116 -9.11 15.04 10.35
C TRP A 116 -8.85 16.55 10.46
N ALA A 117 -8.05 17.12 9.56
CA ALA A 117 -7.65 18.52 9.56
C ALA A 117 -7.03 18.99 10.91
N ASP A 118 -6.17 18.18 11.51
CA ASP A 118 -5.74 18.29 12.90
C ASP A 118 -4.19 18.39 13.04
N PRO A 119 -3.53 19.49 12.66
CA PRO A 119 -4.01 20.59 11.82
C PRO A 119 -3.97 20.28 10.32
N PRO A 120 -4.75 20.94 9.46
CA PRO A 120 -4.70 20.72 8.02
C PRO A 120 -3.38 21.20 7.41
N ALA A 121 -2.81 22.28 7.93
CA ALA A 121 -1.51 22.84 7.59
C ALA A 121 -0.93 23.65 8.75
N CYS A 122 0.38 23.95 8.70
CA CYS A 122 1.01 24.79 9.71
C CYS A 122 0.32 26.16 9.80
N THR A 123 0.08 26.65 11.00
CA THR A 123 -0.57 27.94 11.31
C THR A 123 -2.01 28.09 10.78
N VAL A 124 -2.69 26.99 10.48
CA VAL A 124 -4.10 26.95 10.12
C VAL A 124 -4.90 26.42 11.31
N GLY A 125 -6.04 27.05 11.61
CA GLY A 125 -6.89 26.67 12.73
C GLY A 125 -7.50 25.26 12.54
N GLU A 126 -7.55 24.53 13.64
CA GLU A 126 -8.02 23.16 13.74
C GLU A 126 -9.52 23.12 14.07
N PRO A 127 -10.26 22.06 13.68
CA PRO A 127 -11.67 21.93 14.06
C PRO A 127 -11.86 21.54 15.53
N ARG A 128 -10.79 21.11 16.19
CA ARG A 128 -10.80 20.59 17.57
C ARG A 128 -9.95 21.43 18.50
N THR A 129 -10.34 21.42 19.77
CA THR A 129 -9.59 22.09 20.86
C THR A 129 -8.63 21.17 21.58
N SER A 130 -8.75 19.84 21.37
CA SER A 130 -7.91 18.84 22.03
C SER A 130 -7.37 17.83 21.02
N TYR A 131 -6.07 17.56 21.09
CA TYR A 131 -5.42 16.49 20.32
C TYR A 131 -5.57 15.15 21.04
N TRP A 132 -6.14 14.15 20.37
CA TRP A 132 -6.33 12.81 20.95
C TRP A 132 -5.03 12.00 21.04
N GLY A 133 -4.03 12.40 20.27
CA GLY A 133 -2.69 11.83 20.34
C GLY A 133 -2.56 10.41 19.83
N GLU A 134 -1.33 9.93 19.93
CA GLU A 134 -0.91 8.62 19.43
C GLU A 134 -1.31 7.47 20.35
N ARG A 135 -1.83 7.77 21.52
CA ARG A 135 -2.29 6.78 22.51
C ARG A 135 -3.74 6.36 22.30
N SER A 136 -4.46 7.04 21.41
CA SER A 136 -5.86 6.80 21.13
C SER A 136 -6.07 6.22 19.74
N PHE A 137 -7.19 5.47 19.55
CA PHE A 137 -7.59 5.02 18.23
C PHE A 137 -7.97 6.24 17.36
N PRO A 138 -7.62 6.28 16.05
CA PRO A 138 -6.97 5.21 15.28
C PRO A 138 -5.42 5.28 15.30
N LEU A 139 -4.80 6.32 15.84
CA LEU A 139 -3.36 6.54 15.73
C LEU A 139 -2.51 5.52 16.52
N ILE A 140 -3.06 4.92 17.58
CA ILE A 140 -2.39 3.85 18.32
C ILE A 140 -2.06 2.63 17.44
N MET A 141 -2.79 2.45 16.34
CA MET A 141 -2.56 1.34 15.40
C MET A 141 -1.20 1.41 14.71
N GLN A 142 -0.52 2.58 14.67
CA GLN A 142 0.83 2.66 14.13
C GLN A 142 1.84 1.82 14.91
N ASN A 143 1.59 1.56 16.19
CA ASN A 143 2.48 0.76 17.02
C ASN A 143 2.60 -0.70 16.56
N VAL A 144 1.63 -1.21 15.78
CA VAL A 144 1.65 -2.57 15.23
C VAL A 144 2.26 -2.63 13.81
N HIS A 145 2.70 -1.50 13.27
CA HIS A 145 3.25 -1.42 11.90
C HIS A 145 4.40 -2.43 11.64
N ARG A 146 5.28 -2.63 12.62
CA ARG A 146 6.40 -3.57 12.51
C ARG A 146 5.96 -5.03 12.30
N TYR A 147 4.79 -5.41 12.79
CA TYR A 147 4.27 -6.77 12.60
C TYR A 147 3.71 -6.94 11.18
N PHE A 148 3.05 -5.92 10.65
CA PHE A 148 2.61 -5.92 9.27
C PHE A 148 3.77 -5.87 8.26
N LEU A 149 4.95 -5.38 8.66
CA LEU A 149 6.15 -5.42 7.83
C LEU A 149 6.51 -6.85 7.40
N TYR A 150 6.44 -7.82 8.32
CA TYR A 150 6.75 -9.22 7.98
C TYR A 150 5.77 -9.77 6.96
N GLY A 151 4.47 -9.48 7.13
CA GLY A 151 3.46 -9.80 6.12
C GLY A 151 3.74 -9.13 4.77
N ALA A 152 4.07 -7.84 4.77
CA ALA A 152 4.39 -7.11 3.55
C ALA A 152 5.62 -7.66 2.82
N LEU A 153 6.67 -8.05 3.53
CA LEU A 153 7.85 -8.71 2.94
C LEU A 153 7.50 -10.05 2.30
N LEU A 154 6.66 -10.85 2.99
CA LEU A 154 6.16 -12.11 2.43
C LEU A 154 5.35 -11.86 1.15
N PHE A 155 4.48 -10.84 1.16
CA PHE A 155 3.69 -10.48 -0.03
C PHE A 155 4.56 -10.06 -1.21
N ILE A 156 5.66 -9.35 -1.00
CA ILE A 156 6.60 -9.02 -2.10
C ILE A 156 7.16 -10.30 -2.74
N LEU A 157 7.49 -11.32 -1.95
CA LEU A 157 7.97 -12.60 -2.49
C LEU A 157 6.88 -13.33 -3.27
N ILE A 158 5.65 -13.32 -2.78
CA ILE A 158 4.50 -13.94 -3.46
C ILE A 158 4.22 -13.22 -4.78
N LEU A 159 4.16 -11.90 -4.78
CA LEU A 159 3.95 -11.12 -6.00
C LEU A 159 5.11 -11.28 -7.00
N ALA A 160 6.35 -11.45 -6.53
CA ALA A 160 7.49 -11.77 -7.39
C ALA A 160 7.34 -13.17 -8.03
N TYR A 161 6.79 -14.13 -7.30
CA TYR A 161 6.43 -15.44 -7.85
C TYR A 161 5.30 -15.35 -8.89
N ASP A 162 4.33 -14.47 -8.69
CA ASP A 162 3.30 -14.22 -9.71
C ASP A 162 3.89 -13.63 -10.99
N VAL A 163 4.87 -12.73 -10.88
CA VAL A 163 5.63 -12.23 -12.05
C VAL A 163 6.36 -13.38 -12.74
N TRP A 164 6.97 -14.29 -11.98
CA TRP A 164 7.60 -15.48 -12.55
C TRP A 164 6.59 -16.35 -13.31
N LYS A 165 5.42 -16.60 -12.74
CA LYS A 165 4.32 -17.30 -13.44
C LYS A 165 3.84 -16.56 -14.68
N ALA A 166 3.79 -15.24 -14.62
CA ALA A 166 3.38 -14.36 -15.71
C ALA A 166 4.32 -14.40 -16.93
N LEU A 167 5.53 -14.97 -16.81
CA LEU A 167 6.45 -15.19 -17.94
C LEU A 167 6.14 -16.46 -18.74
N TRP A 168 5.25 -17.33 -18.25
CA TRP A 168 4.96 -18.63 -18.86
C TRP A 168 3.56 -18.63 -19.44
N PHE A 169 3.49 -18.45 -20.76
CA PHE A 169 2.24 -18.45 -21.51
C PHE A 169 1.84 -19.87 -21.86
N VAL A 170 0.63 -20.27 -21.48
CA VAL A 170 0.08 -21.59 -21.81
C VAL A 170 -0.74 -21.45 -23.09
N ASP A 171 -0.38 -22.21 -24.11
CA ASP A 171 -1.16 -22.32 -25.33
C ASP A 171 -2.45 -23.12 -25.06
N PRO A 172 -3.64 -22.52 -25.23
CA PRO A 172 -4.91 -23.19 -24.97
C PRO A 172 -5.15 -24.44 -25.81
N ALA A 173 -4.57 -24.51 -27.03
CA ALA A 173 -4.77 -25.63 -27.96
C ALA A 173 -3.88 -26.83 -27.62
N THR A 174 -2.65 -26.59 -27.17
CA THR A 174 -1.65 -27.65 -26.97
C THR A 174 -1.34 -27.92 -25.50
N GLY A 175 -1.75 -27.04 -24.58
CA GLY A 175 -1.41 -27.09 -23.16
C GLY A 175 0.08 -26.84 -22.88
N ARG A 176 0.89 -26.54 -23.89
CA ARG A 176 2.32 -26.29 -23.72
C ARG A 176 2.57 -24.88 -23.20
N SER A 177 3.44 -24.79 -22.21
CA SER A 177 3.91 -23.49 -21.72
C SER A 177 5.13 -23.03 -22.52
N SER A 178 5.14 -21.76 -22.90
CA SER A 178 6.26 -21.10 -23.57
C SER A 178 6.65 -19.85 -22.80
N PHE A 179 7.96 -19.60 -22.71
CA PHE A 179 8.46 -18.35 -22.16
C PHE A 179 8.02 -17.16 -23.03
N GLY A 180 7.63 -16.08 -22.39
CA GLY A 180 7.27 -14.86 -23.09
C GLY A 180 7.17 -13.67 -22.13
N ILE A 181 7.14 -12.49 -22.71
CA ILE A 181 6.97 -11.21 -22.00
C ILE A 181 5.79 -10.49 -22.65
N GLY A 182 4.73 -10.29 -21.90
CA GLY A 182 3.61 -9.45 -22.30
C GLY A 182 3.64 -8.09 -21.59
N VAL A 183 2.78 -7.18 -22.02
CA VAL A 183 2.60 -5.89 -21.34
C VAL A 183 2.15 -6.12 -19.90
N GLY A 184 1.24 -7.08 -19.66
CA GLY A 184 0.80 -7.46 -18.32
C GLY A 184 1.94 -7.98 -17.44
N THR A 185 2.90 -8.73 -18.01
CA THR A 185 4.11 -9.16 -17.29
C THR A 185 4.91 -7.95 -16.81
N LEU A 186 5.09 -6.93 -17.66
CA LEU A 186 5.82 -5.70 -17.27
C LEU A 186 5.04 -4.90 -16.21
N VAL A 187 3.73 -4.80 -16.34
CA VAL A 187 2.86 -4.13 -15.36
C VAL A 187 3.01 -4.77 -13.98
N LEU A 188 2.96 -6.11 -13.91
CA LEU A 188 3.18 -6.87 -12.67
C LEU A 188 4.61 -6.71 -12.13
N ALA A 189 5.63 -6.75 -12.99
CA ALA A 189 7.03 -6.57 -12.58
C ALA A 189 7.28 -5.19 -11.99
N ILE A 190 6.78 -4.13 -12.63
CA ILE A 190 6.86 -2.76 -12.11
C ILE A 190 6.12 -2.65 -10.77
N ASN A 191 4.96 -3.33 -10.63
CA ASN A 191 4.23 -3.36 -9.35
C ASN A 191 5.09 -3.93 -8.22
N VAL A 192 5.76 -5.05 -8.44
CA VAL A 192 6.65 -5.66 -7.44
C VAL A 192 7.82 -4.73 -7.12
N TYR A 193 8.41 -4.10 -8.12
CA TYR A 193 9.51 -3.14 -7.92
C TYR A 193 9.08 -1.95 -7.06
N LEU A 194 7.94 -1.34 -7.36
CA LEU A 194 7.45 -0.17 -6.63
C LEU A 194 6.99 -0.52 -5.21
N LEU A 195 6.28 -1.63 -5.03
CA LEU A 195 5.91 -2.13 -3.71
C LEU A 195 7.12 -2.55 -2.90
N GLY A 196 8.13 -3.16 -3.55
CA GLY A 196 9.42 -3.47 -2.95
C GLY A 196 10.14 -2.22 -2.46
N GLY A 197 10.22 -1.18 -3.28
CA GLY A 197 10.79 0.13 -2.91
C GLY A 197 10.09 0.74 -1.69
N TYR A 198 8.77 0.67 -1.65
CA TYR A 198 7.96 1.11 -0.51
C TYR A 198 8.22 0.27 0.74
N THR A 199 8.16 -1.05 0.64
CA THR A 199 8.28 -1.97 1.78
C THR A 199 9.69 -2.01 2.35
N ILE A 200 10.71 -2.12 1.47
CA ILE A 200 12.11 -2.15 1.87
C ILE A 200 12.58 -0.77 2.35
N GLY A 201 12.05 0.32 1.77
CA GLY A 201 12.32 1.68 2.21
C GLY A 201 11.63 2.08 3.52
N CYS A 202 10.94 1.15 4.18
CA CYS A 202 10.21 1.43 5.40
C CYS A 202 11.13 1.73 6.59
N HIS A 203 10.71 2.69 7.41
CA HIS A 203 11.39 3.04 8.66
C HIS A 203 11.54 1.85 9.62
N SER A 204 10.53 0.99 9.71
CA SER A 204 10.56 -0.21 10.56
C SER A 204 11.62 -1.21 10.11
N LEU A 205 11.82 -1.42 8.80
CA LEU A 205 12.90 -2.28 8.30
C LEU A 205 14.28 -1.68 8.58
N ARG A 206 14.41 -0.37 8.45
CA ARG A 206 15.65 0.33 8.82
C ARG A 206 16.02 0.08 10.29
N HIS A 207 15.03 0.15 11.19
CA HIS A 207 15.23 -0.17 12.62
C HIS A 207 15.53 -1.65 12.85
N LEU A 208 14.90 -2.56 12.11
CA LEU A 208 15.16 -3.99 12.24
C LEU A 208 16.61 -4.34 11.87
N ILE A 209 17.16 -3.72 10.83
CA ILE A 209 18.54 -3.97 10.37
C ILE A 209 19.56 -3.27 11.27
N GLY A 210 19.30 -2.03 11.68
CA GLY A 210 20.24 -1.20 12.46
C GLY A 210 20.08 -1.29 13.97
N GLY A 211 18.96 -1.83 14.47
CA GLY A 211 18.68 -1.97 15.88
C GLY A 211 19.54 -3.04 16.56
N PHE A 212 19.58 -2.99 17.89
CA PHE A 212 20.34 -3.92 18.75
C PHE A 212 21.86 -3.95 18.48
N ARG A 213 22.40 -2.86 17.90
CA ARG A 213 23.83 -2.75 17.59
C ARG A 213 24.39 -1.40 18.04
N ASP A 214 25.35 -1.45 18.94
CA ASP A 214 26.03 -0.24 19.41
C ASP A 214 26.94 0.38 18.33
N GLN A 215 27.51 -0.47 17.47
CA GLN A 215 28.40 -0.05 16.39
C GLN A 215 28.08 -0.79 15.09
N LEU A 216 27.32 -0.14 14.23
CA LEU A 216 26.91 -0.71 12.94
C LEU A 216 28.11 -0.95 12.01
N ALA A 217 29.15 -0.11 12.12
CA ALA A 217 30.38 -0.21 11.31
C ALA A 217 31.17 -1.52 11.50
N LYS A 218 31.03 -2.18 12.67
CA LYS A 218 31.68 -3.47 12.93
C LYS A 218 31.09 -4.64 12.11
N SER A 219 29.95 -4.43 11.46
CA SER A 219 29.27 -5.46 10.65
C SER A 219 29.08 -4.95 9.22
N PRO A 220 30.04 -5.16 8.29
CA PRO A 220 30.00 -4.58 6.94
C PRO A 220 28.74 -4.94 6.14
N GLY A 221 28.22 -6.17 6.29
CA GLY A 221 26.98 -6.61 5.64
C GLY A 221 25.75 -5.85 6.14
N CYS A 222 25.61 -5.71 7.47
CA CYS A 222 24.52 -4.93 8.07
C CYS A 222 24.62 -3.45 7.73
N TYR A 223 25.84 -2.91 7.69
CA TYR A 223 26.05 -1.52 7.28
C TYR A 223 25.59 -1.27 5.82
N ARG A 224 25.95 -2.17 4.90
CA ARG A 224 25.50 -2.08 3.49
C ARG A 224 23.99 -2.18 3.37
N ALA A 225 23.38 -3.14 4.06
CA ALA A 225 21.93 -3.30 4.08
C ALA A 225 21.23 -2.05 4.67
N TYR A 226 21.75 -1.51 5.77
CA TYR A 226 21.25 -0.29 6.39
C TYR A 226 21.39 0.93 5.47
N ALA A 227 22.51 1.06 4.75
CA ALA A 227 22.76 2.13 3.78
C ALA A 227 21.77 2.04 2.60
N CYS A 228 21.54 0.84 2.07
CA CYS A 228 20.57 0.59 1.00
C CYS A 228 19.14 0.98 1.45
N VAL A 229 18.67 0.47 2.58
CA VAL A 229 17.36 0.81 3.14
C VAL A 229 17.24 2.31 3.43
N SER A 230 18.31 2.94 3.94
CA SER A 230 18.34 4.39 4.19
C SER A 230 18.26 5.21 2.91
N CYS A 231 18.82 4.71 1.81
CA CYS A 231 18.71 5.35 0.49
C CYS A 231 17.25 5.34 0.00
N LEU A 232 16.56 4.21 0.09
CA LEU A 232 15.15 4.09 -0.27
C LEU A 232 14.25 4.92 0.67
N ASN A 233 14.56 4.91 1.96
CA ASN A 233 13.80 5.63 2.98
C ASN A 233 13.80 7.14 2.76
N ARG A 234 14.87 7.73 2.22
CA ARG A 234 14.91 9.17 1.88
C ARG A 234 13.80 9.61 0.93
N ARG A 235 13.33 8.70 0.08
CA ARG A 235 12.22 8.95 -0.87
C ARG A 235 10.98 8.12 -0.55
N HIS A 236 10.78 7.77 0.73
CA HIS A 236 9.66 6.89 1.13
C HIS A 236 8.29 7.44 0.74
N MET A 237 8.11 8.76 0.80
CA MET A 237 6.88 9.42 0.34
C MET A 237 6.60 9.15 -1.15
N LEU A 238 7.62 9.25 -2.00
CA LEU A 238 7.48 8.97 -3.43
C LEU A 238 7.09 7.50 -3.66
N TRP A 239 7.81 6.57 -3.02
CA TRP A 239 7.47 5.15 -3.09
C TRP A 239 6.05 4.86 -2.61
N ALA A 240 5.61 5.51 -1.53
CA ALA A 240 4.28 5.35 -0.99
C ALA A 240 3.19 5.71 -2.01
N TRP A 241 3.32 6.87 -2.67
CA TRP A 241 2.32 7.34 -3.64
C TRP A 241 2.37 6.57 -4.97
N VAL A 242 3.56 6.42 -5.54
CA VAL A 242 3.69 5.75 -6.84
C VAL A 242 3.25 4.28 -6.74
N SER A 243 3.65 3.57 -5.67
CA SER A 243 3.21 2.18 -5.47
C SER A 243 1.71 2.06 -5.18
N LEU A 244 1.08 3.07 -4.55
CA LEU A 244 -0.36 3.09 -4.29
C LEU A 244 -1.16 3.13 -5.59
N PHE A 245 -0.83 4.10 -6.44
CA PHE A 245 -1.54 4.24 -7.72
C PHE A 245 -1.22 3.09 -8.67
N TRP A 246 0.03 2.62 -8.67
CA TRP A 246 0.42 1.53 -9.56
C TRP A 246 -0.23 0.20 -9.19
N VAL A 247 -0.36 -0.14 -7.91
CA VAL A 247 -1.05 -1.37 -7.51
C VAL A 247 -2.53 -1.34 -7.89
N GLY A 248 -3.19 -0.17 -7.78
CA GLY A 248 -4.54 0.02 -8.28
C GLY A 248 -4.62 -0.11 -9.81
N PHE A 249 -3.68 0.50 -10.52
CA PHE A 249 -3.58 0.37 -11.98
C PHE A 249 -3.33 -1.08 -12.41
N THR A 250 -2.52 -1.83 -11.70
CA THR A 250 -2.23 -3.25 -12.00
C THR A 250 -3.50 -4.11 -11.86
N ASP A 251 -4.30 -3.90 -10.80
CA ASP A 251 -5.61 -4.56 -10.70
C ASP A 251 -6.53 -4.16 -11.85
N LEU A 252 -6.61 -2.87 -12.15
CA LEU A 252 -7.42 -2.36 -13.25
C LEU A 252 -7.01 -2.97 -14.59
N TYR A 253 -5.71 -3.07 -14.86
CA TYR A 253 -5.18 -3.67 -16.08
C TYR A 253 -5.63 -5.12 -16.24
N VAL A 254 -5.40 -5.95 -15.22
CA VAL A 254 -5.82 -7.36 -15.22
C VAL A 254 -7.33 -7.48 -15.40
N ARG A 255 -8.08 -6.64 -14.72
CA ARG A 255 -9.56 -6.61 -14.77
C ARG A 255 -10.07 -6.24 -16.16
N LEU A 256 -9.51 -5.22 -16.79
CA LEU A 256 -9.92 -4.80 -18.14
C LEU A 256 -9.56 -5.84 -19.20
N CYS A 257 -8.43 -6.53 -19.06
CA CYS A 257 -8.08 -7.68 -19.91
C CYS A 257 -9.06 -8.84 -19.69
N ALA A 258 -9.38 -9.16 -18.43
CA ALA A 258 -10.35 -10.23 -18.10
C ALA A 258 -11.77 -9.94 -18.63
N MET A 259 -12.14 -8.67 -18.70
CA MET A 259 -13.42 -8.22 -19.27
C MET A 259 -13.41 -8.16 -20.82
N GLY A 260 -12.27 -8.38 -21.47
CA GLY A 260 -12.12 -8.26 -22.93
C GLY A 260 -12.15 -6.81 -23.45
N ILE A 261 -12.04 -5.81 -22.56
CA ILE A 261 -12.00 -4.40 -22.94
C ILE A 261 -10.60 -4.03 -23.44
N TRP A 262 -9.56 -4.56 -22.79
CA TRP A 262 -8.17 -4.41 -23.21
C TRP A 262 -7.62 -5.74 -23.69
N HIS A 263 -6.68 -5.66 -24.63
CA HIS A 263 -5.94 -6.80 -25.15
C HIS A 263 -4.51 -6.72 -24.62
N ASP A 264 -4.02 -7.81 -24.05
CA ASP A 264 -2.61 -7.90 -23.68
C ASP A 264 -1.77 -8.19 -24.92
N PHE A 265 -0.70 -7.42 -25.11
CA PHE A 265 0.25 -7.63 -26.20
C PHE A 265 1.43 -8.45 -25.69
N ARG A 266 1.66 -9.60 -26.33
CA ARG A 266 2.89 -10.36 -26.13
C ARG A 266 4.00 -9.70 -26.94
N ILE A 267 5.10 -9.36 -26.24
CA ILE A 267 6.26 -8.66 -26.83
C ILE A 267 7.27 -9.66 -27.37
N VAL A 268 7.46 -10.77 -26.61
CA VAL A 268 8.36 -11.89 -26.96
C VAL A 268 7.66 -13.22 -26.76
#